data_c4db7b5ac2dc63e1afc9367587761f89
#
_entry.id   c4db7b5ac2dc63e1afc9367587761f89
#
_cell.length_a   1.000
_cell.length_b   1.000
_cell.length_c   1.000
_cell.angle_alpha   90.00
_cell.angle_beta   90.00
_cell.angle_gamma   90.00
#
_symmetry.space_group_name_H-M   'P 1'
#
loop_
_entity.id
_entity.type
_entity.pdbx_description
1 polymer ?
#
loop_
_entity_poly.entity_id
_entity_poly.type
_entity_poly.pdbx_seq_one_letter_code
_entity_poly.pdbx_strand_id
1 'polypeptide(L)'
;MAIHLSKTSSPNTRNGAVNSQVKSNSRNRLISGQHHCGKGRNARGIITAGHRGGGHKRLYRKIDFRRNEKDIYGRIVTIEYDPNRNAHICLIHYGDGEKRYILHPRGAIIGDTIIYGTKVPIKMGNALPLSAPYALEEACTVWEGVLIDQKDESTSTDMPLGTAIHNIEITLGKDGQLARAAGAVAKLIAKEGKSATLKLPSGEVRLISKNCSATVGQVGNVGVNQKSLGRAGAKRWRGKRPVVRGVVMNPVDHPHGGGEGRAPIGRKKPSTPWGYPALGRRTRKRKKYSDNLILRRRSQ
;
A
#
# COMPACT_ATOMS: atom_id res chain seq x y z
N MET A 1 -2.64 -0.12 -16.98
CA MET A 1 -2.11 -1.46 -17.32
C MET A 1 -3.29 -2.40 -17.45
N ALA A 2 -3.43 -3.03 -18.61
CA ALA A 2 -4.52 -3.96 -18.87
C ALA A 2 -4.23 -5.31 -18.18
N ILE A 3 -5.22 -5.85 -17.51
CA ILE A 3 -5.17 -7.21 -16.95
C ILE A 3 -5.64 -8.14 -18.07
N HIS A 4 -4.75 -8.99 -18.56
CA HIS A 4 -5.10 -10.00 -19.54
C HIS A 4 -5.50 -11.30 -18.83
N LEU A 5 -6.66 -11.84 -19.17
CA LEU A 5 -7.04 -13.19 -18.78
C LEU A 5 -6.20 -14.20 -19.53
N SER A 6 -5.71 -15.21 -18.84
CA SER A 6 -4.97 -16.30 -19.48
C SER A 6 -5.89 -17.05 -20.43
N LYS A 7 -5.50 -17.15 -21.71
CA LYS A 7 -6.24 -17.86 -22.76
C LYS A 7 -6.14 -19.39 -22.65
N THR A 8 -5.23 -19.90 -21.82
CA THR A 8 -5.00 -21.35 -21.71
C THR A 8 -5.91 -21.97 -20.67
N SER A 9 -6.55 -23.07 -21.03
CA SER A 9 -7.50 -23.82 -20.20
C SER A 9 -6.86 -24.82 -19.24
N SER A 10 -5.52 -24.83 -19.13
CA SER A 10 -4.85 -25.75 -18.21
C SER A 10 -5.25 -25.49 -16.75
N PRO A 11 -5.29 -26.52 -15.87
CA PRO A 11 -5.68 -26.35 -14.46
C PRO A 11 -4.85 -25.33 -13.72
N ASN A 12 -3.63 -25.02 -14.20
CA ASN A 12 -2.73 -24.05 -13.59
C ASN A 12 -3.03 -22.60 -13.96
N THR A 13 -3.57 -22.36 -15.15
CA THR A 13 -3.79 -21.04 -15.74
C THR A 13 -5.25 -20.65 -15.81
N ARG A 14 -6.18 -21.59 -15.56
CA ARG A 14 -7.63 -21.34 -15.58
C ARG A 14 -7.99 -20.16 -14.70
N ASN A 15 -8.66 -19.16 -15.27
CA ASN A 15 -9.06 -17.91 -14.59
C ASN A 15 -7.90 -17.09 -13.99
N GLY A 16 -6.66 -17.35 -14.40
CA GLY A 16 -5.52 -16.54 -14.01
C GLY A 16 -5.46 -15.24 -14.81
N ALA A 17 -5.23 -14.12 -14.16
CA ALA A 17 -4.96 -12.85 -14.83
C ALA A 17 -3.46 -12.56 -14.79
N VAL A 18 -2.87 -12.21 -15.92
CA VAL A 18 -1.44 -11.90 -16.06
C VAL A 18 -1.29 -10.45 -16.50
N ASN A 19 -0.30 -9.77 -15.94
CA ASN A 19 0.09 -8.45 -16.38
C ASN A 19 1.33 -8.59 -17.30
N SER A 20 1.16 -8.26 -18.58
CA SER A 20 2.16 -8.51 -19.62
C SER A 20 3.36 -7.56 -19.59
N GLN A 21 3.25 -6.40 -18.90
CA GLN A 21 4.26 -5.34 -18.93
C GLN A 21 5.29 -5.42 -17.81
N VAL A 22 5.14 -6.35 -16.88
CA VAL A 22 6.02 -6.44 -15.72
C VAL A 22 7.13 -7.43 -15.97
N LYS A 23 8.38 -6.95 -16.03
CA LYS A 23 9.54 -7.80 -16.13
C LYS A 23 9.71 -8.68 -14.89
N SER A 24 10.13 -9.91 -15.07
CA SER A 24 10.58 -10.75 -13.98
C SER A 24 12.00 -10.34 -13.55
N ASN A 25 12.28 -10.54 -12.30
CA ASN A 25 13.44 -10.15 -11.53
C ASN A 25 14.80 -10.23 -12.22
N SER A 26 15.51 -9.12 -12.26
CA SER A 26 16.95 -9.11 -12.31
C SER A 26 17.52 -9.28 -10.88
N ARG A 27 18.63 -10.00 -10.72
CA ARG A 27 19.38 -10.08 -9.46
C ARG A 27 20.18 -8.80 -9.27
N ASN A 28 19.63 -7.83 -8.57
CA ASN A 28 20.29 -6.57 -8.24
C ASN A 28 20.76 -6.59 -6.78
N ARG A 29 21.77 -5.76 -6.43
CA ARG A 29 22.24 -5.54 -5.04
C ARG A 29 21.11 -5.06 -4.09
N LEU A 30 20.02 -4.54 -4.65
CA LEU A 30 18.83 -4.11 -3.92
C LEU A 30 17.90 -5.27 -3.53
N ILE A 31 18.19 -6.49 -4.00
CA ILE A 31 17.45 -7.70 -3.65
C ILE A 31 18.29 -8.46 -2.64
N SER A 32 17.79 -8.59 -1.43
CA SER A 32 18.46 -9.33 -0.36
C SER A 32 17.68 -10.58 0.00
N GLY A 33 18.40 -11.64 0.38
CA GLY A 33 17.99 -12.87 1.02
C GLY A 33 16.55 -13.32 0.92
N GLN A 34 16.17 -14.20 1.82
CA GLN A 34 14.80 -14.66 1.93
C GLN A 34 14.04 -13.82 2.93
N HIS A 35 12.92 -13.26 2.52
CA HIS A 35 11.93 -12.87 3.49
C HIS A 35 11.25 -14.14 4.01
N HIS A 36 11.66 -14.61 5.17
CA HIS A 36 10.87 -15.52 5.96
C HIS A 36 9.67 -14.74 6.47
N CYS A 37 8.57 -14.84 5.74
CA CYS A 37 7.29 -14.44 6.27
C CYS A 37 7.12 -15.17 7.60
N GLY A 38 7.12 -14.44 8.72
CA GLY A 38 6.86 -15.02 10.03
C GLY A 38 5.61 -15.88 9.92
N LYS A 39 5.74 -17.18 10.17
CA LYS A 39 4.67 -18.19 9.98
C LYS A 39 3.49 -17.97 10.93
N GLY A 40 3.30 -16.75 11.41
CA GLY A 40 2.29 -16.37 12.39
C GLY A 40 2.58 -16.87 13.81
N ARG A 41 3.85 -17.14 14.10
CA ARG A 41 4.34 -17.59 15.41
C ARG A 41 5.39 -16.62 15.95
N ASN A 42 5.42 -16.46 17.27
CA ASN A 42 6.47 -15.72 17.96
C ASN A 42 7.72 -16.61 18.17
N ALA A 43 8.75 -16.06 18.84
CA ALA A 43 9.98 -16.78 19.16
C ALA A 43 9.76 -18.04 20.01
N ARG A 44 8.68 -18.06 20.82
CA ARG A 44 8.28 -19.21 21.65
C ARG A 44 7.45 -20.24 20.89
N GLY A 45 7.22 -20.08 19.58
CA GLY A 45 6.40 -20.98 18.77
C GLY A 45 4.87 -20.78 18.91
N ILE A 46 4.42 -19.86 19.77
CA ILE A 46 3.01 -19.60 20.00
C ILE A 46 2.41 -18.89 18.78
N ILE A 47 1.23 -19.31 18.35
CA ILE A 47 0.52 -18.71 17.22
C ILE A 47 -0.01 -17.34 17.61
N THR A 48 0.58 -16.29 17.07
CA THR A 48 0.16 -14.90 17.27
C THR A 48 -0.73 -14.37 16.13
N ALA A 49 -0.63 -14.98 14.95
CA ALA A 49 -1.48 -14.69 13.79
C ALA A 49 -1.91 -16.00 13.13
N GLY A 50 -3.19 -16.37 13.30
CA GLY A 50 -3.76 -17.58 12.71
C GLY A 50 -3.75 -17.58 11.18
N HIS A 51 -3.91 -18.77 10.59
CA HIS A 51 -4.09 -18.98 9.14
C HIS A 51 -2.92 -18.47 8.27
N ARG A 52 -1.70 -18.45 8.82
CA ARG A 52 -0.47 -18.05 8.14
C ARG A 52 0.50 -19.21 7.98
N GLY A 53 1.27 -19.22 6.92
CA GLY A 53 2.33 -20.20 6.65
C GLY A 53 2.10 -21.03 5.39
N GLY A 54 3.12 -21.85 5.02
CA GLY A 54 3.10 -22.71 3.85
C GLY A 54 3.12 -21.96 2.51
N GLY A 55 3.54 -20.71 2.49
CA GLY A 55 3.69 -19.92 1.26
C GLY A 55 5.02 -20.18 0.55
N HIS A 56 5.10 -19.71 -0.70
CA HIS A 56 6.30 -19.79 -1.51
C HIS A 56 7.41 -18.94 -0.92
N LYS A 57 8.68 -19.36 -1.06
CA LYS A 57 9.89 -18.59 -0.72
C LYS A 57 9.94 -17.28 -1.50
N ARG A 58 10.24 -16.17 -0.85
CA ARG A 58 10.23 -14.85 -1.48
C ARG A 58 11.55 -14.12 -1.23
N LEU A 59 12.03 -13.44 -2.24
CA LEU A 59 13.14 -12.50 -2.10
C LEU A 59 12.61 -11.15 -1.61
N TYR A 60 13.35 -10.51 -0.73
CA TYR A 60 13.04 -9.17 -0.25
C TYR A 60 13.65 -8.11 -1.16
N ARG A 61 12.90 -7.05 -1.46
CA ARG A 61 13.38 -5.88 -2.20
C ARG A 61 13.52 -4.72 -1.24
N LYS A 62 14.67 -4.07 -1.29
CA LYS A 62 14.91 -2.83 -0.55
C LYS A 62 14.23 -1.69 -1.31
N ILE A 63 13.09 -1.24 -0.82
CA ILE A 63 12.33 -0.16 -1.43
C ILE A 63 12.57 1.10 -0.62
N ASP A 64 12.86 2.19 -1.32
CA ASP A 64 12.98 3.50 -0.74
C ASP A 64 11.58 4.12 -0.55
N PHE A 65 11.13 4.18 0.71
CA PHE A 65 9.91 4.87 1.10
C PHE A 65 10.19 6.27 1.60
N ARG A 66 11.45 6.57 1.90
CA ARG A 66 11.85 7.83 2.51
C ARG A 66 12.04 8.92 1.48
N ARG A 67 12.56 8.56 0.29
CA ARG A 67 12.81 9.52 -0.78
C ARG A 67 13.65 10.70 -0.30
N ASN A 68 14.84 10.44 0.20
CA ASN A 68 15.70 11.46 0.81
C ASN A 68 16.74 12.09 -0.15
N GLU A 69 16.87 11.60 -1.38
CA GLU A 69 17.73 12.21 -2.41
C GLU A 69 17.06 13.47 -2.95
N LYS A 70 17.46 14.63 -2.40
CA LYS A 70 16.87 15.93 -2.75
C LYS A 70 17.48 16.48 -4.03
N ASP A 71 16.62 17.05 -4.86
CA ASP A 71 16.97 17.84 -6.05
C ASP A 71 17.80 17.06 -7.09
N ILE A 72 17.84 15.73 -7.00
CA ILE A 72 18.49 14.85 -7.97
C ILE A 72 17.43 14.17 -8.83
N TYR A 73 17.57 14.30 -10.15
CA TYR A 73 16.68 13.64 -11.10
C TYR A 73 17.00 12.15 -11.18
N GLY A 74 15.94 11.33 -11.09
CA GLY A 74 16.02 9.90 -11.31
C GLY A 74 15.15 9.46 -12.49
N ARG A 75 15.68 8.58 -13.34
CA ARG A 75 14.94 8.03 -14.48
C ARG A 75 14.41 6.65 -14.18
N ILE A 76 13.16 6.37 -14.51
CA ILE A 76 12.57 5.04 -14.43
C ILE A 76 13.16 4.15 -15.52
N VAL A 77 13.86 3.08 -15.13
CA VAL A 77 14.52 2.14 -16.06
C VAL A 77 13.68 0.90 -16.26
N THR A 78 13.10 0.33 -15.18
CA THR A 78 12.27 -0.86 -15.25
C THR A 78 11.07 -0.77 -14.32
N ILE A 79 9.99 -1.46 -14.68
CA ILE A 79 8.84 -1.71 -13.81
C ILE A 79 8.84 -3.19 -13.48
N GLU A 80 8.90 -3.54 -12.19
CA GLU A 80 9.12 -4.91 -11.73
C GLU A 80 8.00 -5.40 -10.80
N TYR A 81 7.86 -6.71 -10.75
CA TYR A 81 6.98 -7.41 -9.81
C TYR A 81 7.65 -7.58 -8.45
N ASP A 82 6.95 -7.23 -7.37
CA ASP A 82 7.37 -7.52 -6.00
C ASP A 82 6.51 -8.65 -5.40
N PRO A 83 7.07 -9.81 -5.03
CA PRO A 83 6.31 -10.90 -4.43
C PRO A 83 5.80 -10.61 -3.02
N ASN A 84 6.28 -9.55 -2.37
CA ASN A 84 5.94 -9.20 -0.99
C ASN A 84 4.75 -8.26 -0.89
N ARG A 85 4.36 -7.64 -2.02
CA ARG A 85 3.23 -6.71 -2.10
C ARG A 85 2.47 -6.85 -3.41
N ASN A 86 1.27 -6.32 -3.45
CA ASN A 86 0.46 -6.29 -4.67
C ASN A 86 0.79 -5.10 -5.58
N ALA A 87 1.45 -4.05 -5.06
CA ALA A 87 1.92 -2.93 -5.86
C ALA A 87 3.16 -3.33 -6.66
N HIS A 88 3.29 -2.83 -7.90
CA HIS A 88 4.53 -2.91 -8.66
C HIS A 88 5.56 -1.93 -8.12
N ILE A 89 6.81 -2.14 -8.44
CA ILE A 89 7.93 -1.30 -8.08
C ILE A 89 8.65 -0.83 -9.34
N CYS A 90 9.27 0.36 -9.28
CA CYS A 90 10.10 0.89 -10.34
C CYS A 90 11.55 0.93 -9.88
N LEU A 91 12.47 0.49 -10.73
CA LEU A 91 13.90 0.75 -10.56
C LEU A 91 14.19 2.12 -11.14
N ILE A 92 14.77 2.97 -10.32
CA ILE A 92 15.22 4.31 -10.70
C ILE A 92 16.74 4.33 -10.71
N HIS A 93 17.31 4.95 -11.74
CA HIS A 93 18.70 5.37 -11.77
C HIS A 93 18.74 6.88 -11.57
N TYR A 94 19.42 7.32 -10.53
CA TYR A 94 19.67 8.73 -10.23
C TYR A 94 20.88 9.24 -10.98
N GLY A 95 20.99 10.57 -11.13
CA GLY A 95 22.09 11.22 -11.84
C GLY A 95 23.45 11.04 -11.17
N ASP A 96 23.50 10.79 -9.87
CA ASP A 96 24.69 10.45 -9.08
C ASP A 96 25.15 8.99 -9.24
N GLY A 97 24.43 8.19 -10.05
CA GLY A 97 24.72 6.76 -10.27
C GLY A 97 24.05 5.83 -9.26
N GLU A 98 23.36 6.34 -8.23
CA GLU A 98 22.64 5.51 -7.27
C GLU A 98 21.41 4.88 -7.93
N LYS A 99 21.08 3.66 -7.47
CA LYS A 99 19.92 2.89 -7.95
C LYS A 99 19.02 2.57 -6.77
N ARG A 100 17.73 2.90 -6.88
CA ARG A 100 16.74 2.62 -5.84
C ARG A 100 15.45 2.06 -6.42
N TYR A 101 14.74 1.25 -5.63
CA TYR A 101 13.37 0.87 -5.92
C TYR A 101 12.41 1.84 -5.24
N ILE A 102 11.38 2.24 -5.97
CA ILE A 102 10.23 2.99 -5.43
C ILE A 102 8.92 2.27 -5.74
N LEU A 103 7.83 2.68 -5.10
CA LEU A 103 6.49 2.25 -5.51
C LEU A 103 6.17 2.82 -6.89
N HIS A 104 5.64 1.97 -7.77
CA HIS A 104 5.22 2.40 -9.11
C HIS A 104 3.99 3.31 -9.03
N PRO A 105 4.06 4.59 -9.44
CA PRO A 105 2.91 5.47 -9.58
C PRO A 105 2.04 5.02 -10.74
N ARG A 106 0.72 5.15 -10.63
CA ARG A 106 -0.20 4.83 -11.72
C ARG A 106 0.06 5.76 -12.90
N GLY A 107 0.30 5.18 -14.08
CA GLY A 107 0.52 5.93 -15.32
C GLY A 107 1.97 6.25 -15.63
N ALA A 108 2.90 6.09 -14.69
CA ALA A 108 4.32 6.24 -14.98
C ALA A 108 4.79 5.19 -15.98
N ILE A 109 5.60 5.60 -16.94
CA ILE A 109 6.19 4.74 -17.98
C ILE A 109 7.70 4.63 -17.82
N ILE A 110 8.30 3.68 -18.53
CA ILE A 110 9.75 3.56 -18.58
C ILE A 110 10.30 4.77 -19.35
N GLY A 111 11.29 5.43 -18.77
CA GLY A 111 11.88 6.65 -19.31
C GLY A 111 11.47 7.94 -18.60
N ASP A 112 10.37 7.93 -17.84
CA ASP A 112 9.92 9.07 -17.06
C ASP A 112 10.98 9.48 -16.03
N THR A 113 11.10 10.79 -15.83
CA THR A 113 11.96 11.38 -14.82
C THR A 113 11.16 11.70 -13.56
N ILE A 114 11.76 11.44 -12.41
CA ILE A 114 11.18 11.66 -11.10
C ILE A 114 12.19 12.38 -10.22
N ILE A 115 11.71 13.29 -9.41
CA ILE A 115 12.54 14.09 -8.50
C ILE A 115 11.89 14.16 -7.11
N TYR A 116 12.69 14.37 -6.09
CA TYR A 116 12.25 14.74 -4.73
C TYR A 116 12.87 16.06 -4.32
N GLY A 117 12.11 16.97 -3.80
CA GLY A 117 12.61 18.28 -3.33
C GLY A 117 11.50 19.16 -2.79
N THR A 118 11.88 20.35 -2.34
CA THR A 118 10.94 21.34 -1.83
C THR A 118 10.38 22.24 -2.93
N LYS A 119 11.14 22.46 -4.00
CA LYS A 119 10.77 23.28 -5.16
C LYS A 119 10.69 22.41 -6.41
N VAL A 120 9.75 21.48 -6.42
CA VAL A 120 9.61 20.49 -7.49
C VAL A 120 8.23 20.59 -8.10
N PRO A 121 8.08 20.49 -9.44
CA PRO A 121 6.78 20.54 -10.09
C PRO A 121 5.86 19.42 -9.61
N ILE A 122 4.57 19.69 -9.54
CA ILE A 122 3.55 18.71 -9.12
C ILE A 122 3.25 17.77 -10.28
N LYS A 123 4.23 16.93 -10.59
CA LYS A 123 4.13 15.88 -11.60
C LYS A 123 3.96 14.53 -10.94
N MET A 124 3.27 13.62 -11.60
CA MET A 124 3.04 12.26 -11.11
C MET A 124 4.36 11.54 -10.81
N GLY A 125 4.48 10.99 -9.61
CA GLY A 125 5.68 10.28 -9.16
C GLY A 125 6.69 11.15 -8.41
N ASN A 126 6.62 12.48 -8.54
CA ASN A 126 7.46 13.38 -7.76
C ASN A 126 7.06 13.35 -6.29
N ALA A 127 8.04 13.49 -5.42
CA ALA A 127 7.79 13.54 -3.99
C ALA A 127 8.19 14.91 -3.43
N LEU A 128 7.32 15.47 -2.59
CA LEU A 128 7.48 16.81 -2.03
C LEU A 128 6.79 16.91 -0.67
N PRO A 129 7.18 17.85 0.18
CA PRO A 129 6.44 18.17 1.40
C PRO A 129 5.03 18.68 1.05
N LEU A 130 4.05 18.41 1.91
CA LEU A 130 2.68 18.90 1.71
C LEU A 130 2.59 20.43 1.71
N SER A 131 3.60 21.11 2.27
CA SER A 131 3.77 22.56 2.26
C SER A 131 4.61 23.08 1.09
N ALA A 132 5.00 22.22 0.14
CA ALA A 132 5.90 22.65 -0.92
C ALA A 132 5.30 23.77 -1.78
N PRO A 133 6.08 24.79 -2.10
CA PRO A 133 5.66 25.83 -3.02
C PRO A 133 5.44 25.22 -4.42
N TYR A 134 4.43 25.73 -5.09
CA TYR A 134 4.11 25.38 -6.47
C TYR A 134 5.13 26.09 -7.39
N ALA A 135 6.04 25.35 -7.99
CA ALA A 135 6.82 25.86 -9.09
C ALA A 135 6.00 25.67 -10.38
N LEU A 136 5.58 26.78 -10.97
CA LEU A 136 5.09 26.81 -12.35
C LEU A 136 6.30 26.52 -13.26
N GLU A 137 6.47 25.27 -13.69
CA GLU A 137 7.21 25.06 -14.93
C GLU A 137 6.30 25.53 -16.07
N GLU A 138 6.84 26.37 -16.95
CA GLU A 138 6.21 26.70 -18.23
C GLU A 138 5.79 25.40 -18.90
N ALA A 139 4.48 25.21 -18.93
CA ALA A 139 3.89 23.97 -19.34
C ALA A 139 4.01 23.79 -20.83
N CYS A 140 4.62 22.75 -21.24
CA CYS A 140 4.28 22.13 -22.49
C CYS A 140 4.00 20.66 -22.25
N THR A 141 2.74 20.34 -22.05
CA THR A 141 2.10 19.20 -22.72
C THR A 141 0.60 19.27 -22.49
N VAL A 142 -0.06 19.66 -23.55
CA VAL A 142 -1.47 19.61 -23.78
C VAL A 142 -1.99 18.19 -23.52
N TRP A 143 -2.85 18.01 -22.52
CA TRP A 143 -3.88 16.99 -22.57
C TRP A 143 -5.11 17.66 -23.19
N GLU A 144 -5.43 17.27 -24.42
CA GLU A 144 -6.63 17.72 -25.12
C GLU A 144 -7.87 17.59 -24.23
N GLY A 145 -8.54 18.71 -24.01
CA GLY A 145 -9.91 18.72 -23.59
C GLY A 145 -10.34 19.59 -22.43
N VAL A 146 -9.46 20.30 -21.70
CA VAL A 146 -9.92 21.29 -20.72
C VAL A 146 -9.01 22.50 -20.75
N LEU A 147 -9.45 23.54 -21.43
CA LEU A 147 -8.92 24.90 -21.28
C LEU A 147 -9.30 25.40 -19.89
N ILE A 148 -8.34 25.43 -18.97
CA ILE A 148 -8.44 26.23 -17.76
C ILE A 148 -7.67 27.51 -18.03
N ASP A 149 -8.36 28.46 -18.66
CA ASP A 149 -8.00 29.86 -18.63
C ASP A 149 -8.30 30.39 -17.21
N GLN A 150 -7.30 30.33 -16.35
CA GLN A 150 -7.27 31.17 -15.16
C GLN A 150 -5.85 31.69 -14.98
N LYS A 151 -5.60 32.84 -15.58
CA LYS A 151 -4.61 33.80 -15.11
C LYS A 151 -5.07 34.38 -13.80
N ASP A 152 -4.99 33.60 -12.74
CA ASP A 152 -4.99 34.15 -11.39
C ASP A 152 -3.56 34.25 -10.92
N GLU A 153 -3.02 35.45 -10.91
CA GLU A 153 -1.82 35.85 -10.19
C GLU A 153 -2.05 35.67 -8.68
N SER A 154 -2.24 34.43 -8.25
CA SER A 154 -2.17 34.09 -6.85
C SER A 154 -0.79 33.50 -6.57
N THR A 155 0.01 34.23 -5.86
CA THR A 155 1.26 33.82 -5.21
C THR A 155 1.05 32.73 -4.15
N SER A 156 0.20 31.75 -4.40
CA SER A 156 0.02 30.62 -3.51
C SER A 156 0.87 29.44 -3.96
N THR A 157 2.02 29.42 -3.39
CA THR A 157 3.14 28.48 -3.53
C THR A 157 2.85 27.08 -2.97
N ASP A 158 1.61 26.63 -2.88
CA ASP A 158 1.25 25.42 -2.14
C ASP A 158 0.61 24.35 -3.05
N MET A 159 0.86 23.06 -2.75
CA MET A 159 0.22 21.93 -3.42
C MET A 159 -1.31 22.13 -3.45
N PRO A 160 -1.99 22.07 -4.62
CA PRO A 160 -3.42 22.32 -4.75
C PRO A 160 -4.27 21.40 -3.88
N LEU A 161 -5.38 21.91 -3.39
CA LEU A 161 -6.37 21.11 -2.69
C LEU A 161 -6.99 20.10 -3.67
N GLY A 162 -7.31 18.90 -3.19
CA GLY A 162 -7.81 17.82 -4.04
C GLY A 162 -6.72 16.95 -4.66
N THR A 163 -5.44 17.35 -4.60
CA THR A 163 -4.33 16.57 -5.16
C THR A 163 -4.35 15.14 -4.63
N ALA A 164 -4.21 14.19 -5.55
CA ALA A 164 -4.06 12.78 -5.25
C ALA A 164 -2.63 12.49 -4.84
N ILE A 165 -2.44 11.89 -3.67
CA ILE A 165 -1.12 11.59 -3.10
C ILE A 165 -1.04 10.17 -2.54
N HIS A 166 0.16 9.62 -2.47
CA HIS A 166 0.44 8.33 -1.86
C HIS A 166 1.80 8.33 -1.14
N ASN A 167 2.16 7.21 -0.50
CA ASN A 167 3.41 7.06 0.25
C ASN A 167 3.68 8.23 1.21
N ILE A 168 2.70 8.51 2.09
CA ILE A 168 2.67 9.70 2.93
C ILE A 168 3.38 9.42 4.25
N GLU A 169 4.25 10.32 4.67
CA GLU A 169 4.85 10.30 6.01
C GLU A 169 3.83 10.67 7.09
N ILE A 170 4.01 10.11 8.28
CA ILE A 170 3.26 10.48 9.48
C ILE A 170 4.10 11.38 10.38
N THR A 171 5.38 11.07 10.48
CA THR A 171 6.36 11.80 11.29
C THR A 171 7.48 12.23 10.38
N LEU A 172 7.88 13.48 10.49
CA LEU A 172 8.94 14.07 9.68
C LEU A 172 10.24 13.23 9.75
N GLY A 173 10.82 12.95 8.58
CA GLY A 173 12.07 12.20 8.44
C GLY A 173 11.95 10.69 8.66
N LYS A 174 10.76 10.16 8.93
CA LYS A 174 10.47 8.73 8.90
C LYS A 174 9.88 8.34 7.55
N ASP A 175 10.04 7.07 7.20
CA ASP A 175 9.55 6.55 5.93
C ASP A 175 8.06 6.83 5.71
N GLY A 176 7.64 6.97 4.45
CA GLY A 176 6.23 7.02 4.07
C GLY A 176 5.50 5.78 4.57
N GLN A 177 4.39 5.95 5.28
CA GLN A 177 3.66 4.87 5.95
C GLN A 177 2.23 4.70 5.45
N LEU A 178 1.57 5.78 5.03
CA LEU A 178 0.18 5.76 4.59
C LEU A 178 0.06 5.63 3.07
N ALA A 179 -1.06 5.06 2.61
CA ALA A 179 -1.42 4.92 1.20
C ALA A 179 -0.34 4.25 0.33
N ARG A 180 0.18 3.08 0.74
CA ARG A 180 1.22 2.31 0.02
C ARG A 180 0.72 1.06 -0.69
N ALA A 181 -0.51 0.66 -0.46
CA ALA A 181 -1.09 -0.53 -1.10
C ALA A 181 -1.37 -0.28 -2.59
N ALA A 182 -1.44 -1.35 -3.38
CA ALA A 182 -1.84 -1.26 -4.79
C ALA A 182 -3.17 -0.52 -4.93
N GLY A 183 -3.21 0.48 -5.82
CA GLY A 183 -4.38 1.31 -6.04
C GLY A 183 -4.71 2.30 -4.91
N ALA A 184 -3.91 2.38 -3.85
CA ALA A 184 -4.17 3.32 -2.76
C ALA A 184 -3.89 4.76 -3.20
N VAL A 185 -4.76 5.65 -2.75
CA VAL A 185 -4.66 7.09 -2.95
C VAL A 185 -5.26 7.81 -1.74
N ALA A 186 -4.63 8.87 -1.29
CA ALA A 186 -5.21 9.83 -0.36
C ALA A 186 -5.44 11.15 -1.09
N LYS A 187 -6.41 11.94 -0.63
CA LYS A 187 -6.69 13.27 -1.17
C LYS A 187 -6.39 14.33 -0.12
N LEU A 188 -5.72 15.40 -0.53
CA LEU A 188 -5.51 16.58 0.28
C LEU A 188 -6.80 17.40 0.29
N ILE A 189 -7.41 17.60 1.46
CA ILE A 189 -8.69 18.32 1.59
C ILE A 189 -8.45 19.79 1.96
N ALA A 190 -7.62 20.02 2.97
CA ALA A 190 -7.36 21.35 3.49
C ALA A 190 -5.93 21.46 4.04
N LYS A 191 -5.44 22.67 4.14
CA LYS A 191 -4.18 23.03 4.78
C LYS A 191 -4.46 24.21 5.72
N GLU A 192 -4.26 23.98 7.00
CA GLU A 192 -4.53 24.98 8.03
C GLU A 192 -3.36 25.07 9.01
N GLY A 193 -2.83 26.24 9.19
CA GLY A 193 -1.72 26.49 10.11
C GLY A 193 -0.52 25.56 9.85
N LYS A 194 -0.22 24.68 10.80
CA LYS A 194 0.90 23.72 10.75
C LYS A 194 0.48 22.33 10.26
N SER A 195 -0.81 22.11 9.96
CA SER A 195 -1.38 20.81 9.65
C SER A 195 -2.01 20.77 8.25
N ALA A 196 -1.99 19.60 7.63
CA ALA A 196 -2.71 19.28 6.42
C ALA A 196 -3.76 18.20 6.71
N THR A 197 -4.96 18.38 6.20
CA THR A 197 -6.09 17.45 6.35
C THR A 197 -6.15 16.52 5.16
N LEU A 198 -6.01 15.22 5.42
CA LEU A 198 -6.00 14.18 4.38
C LEU A 198 -7.17 13.23 4.53
N LYS A 199 -7.82 12.91 3.40
CA LYS A 199 -8.77 11.81 3.28
C LYS A 199 -8.04 10.56 2.83
N LEU A 200 -7.96 9.57 3.71
CA LEU A 200 -7.29 8.29 3.46
C LEU A 200 -8.18 7.32 2.63
N PRO A 201 -7.59 6.28 2.03
CA PRO A 201 -8.34 5.27 1.26
C PRO A 201 -9.44 4.57 2.08
N SER A 202 -9.29 4.51 3.40
CA SER A 202 -10.29 3.94 4.32
C SER A 202 -11.51 4.83 4.56
N GLY A 203 -11.51 6.08 4.06
CA GLY A 203 -12.52 7.09 4.36
C GLY A 203 -12.24 7.92 5.62
N GLU A 204 -11.21 7.55 6.39
CA GLU A 204 -10.76 8.33 7.56
C GLU A 204 -10.19 9.69 7.12
N VAL A 205 -10.60 10.75 7.80
CA VAL A 205 -10.06 12.10 7.64
C VAL A 205 -9.14 12.39 8.82
N ARG A 206 -7.88 12.71 8.50
CA ARG A 206 -6.82 12.83 9.49
C ARG A 206 -5.94 14.04 9.26
N LEU A 207 -5.49 14.64 10.37
CA LEU A 207 -4.47 15.69 10.38
C LEU A 207 -3.06 15.08 10.32
N ILE A 208 -2.20 15.67 9.51
CA ILE A 208 -0.77 15.35 9.39
C ILE A 208 -0.01 16.68 9.32
N SER A 209 1.22 16.71 9.82
CA SER A 209 2.06 17.90 9.68
C SER A 209 2.28 18.24 8.20
N LYS A 210 2.16 19.52 7.86
CA LYS A 210 2.37 19.98 6.47
C LYS A 210 3.80 19.81 5.97
N ASN A 211 4.76 19.64 6.87
CA ASN A 211 6.16 19.40 6.50
C ASN A 211 6.44 17.93 6.16
N CYS A 212 5.48 17.03 6.38
CA CYS A 212 5.63 15.61 5.99
C CYS A 212 5.59 15.46 4.48
N SER A 213 6.44 14.59 3.96
CA SER A 213 6.54 14.32 2.52
C SER A 213 5.46 13.35 2.05
N ALA A 214 5.07 13.53 0.80
CA ALA A 214 4.18 12.63 0.08
C ALA A 214 4.58 12.55 -1.41
N THR A 215 4.23 11.45 -2.06
CA THR A 215 4.41 11.29 -3.51
C THR A 215 3.11 11.62 -4.22
N VAL A 216 3.20 12.42 -5.28
CA VAL A 216 2.04 12.81 -6.11
C VAL A 216 1.54 11.62 -6.93
N GLY A 217 0.22 11.51 -7.04
CA GLY A 217 -0.45 10.46 -7.81
C GLY A 217 -1.00 9.31 -6.97
N GLN A 218 -1.43 8.27 -7.65
CA GLN A 218 -2.00 7.04 -7.10
C GLN A 218 -0.99 5.90 -7.25
N VAL A 219 -0.98 4.94 -6.32
CA VAL A 219 -0.17 3.72 -6.48
C VAL A 219 -0.71 2.88 -7.65
N GLY A 220 0.17 2.37 -8.48
CA GLY A 220 -0.17 1.53 -9.63
C GLY A 220 -0.84 0.20 -9.25
N ASN A 221 -1.17 -0.61 -10.30
CA ASN A 221 -1.84 -1.90 -10.18
C ASN A 221 -3.21 -1.84 -9.49
N VAL A 222 -4.04 -0.87 -9.88
CA VAL A 222 -5.38 -0.62 -9.31
C VAL A 222 -6.29 -1.84 -9.42
N GLY A 223 -6.21 -2.59 -10.54
CA GLY A 223 -7.05 -3.76 -10.82
C GLY A 223 -6.69 -5.04 -10.07
N VAL A 224 -5.77 -5.00 -9.11
CA VAL A 224 -5.29 -6.21 -8.40
C VAL A 224 -6.41 -6.98 -7.69
N ASN A 225 -7.44 -6.29 -7.22
CA ASN A 225 -8.58 -6.90 -6.53
C ASN A 225 -9.56 -7.61 -7.48
N GLN A 226 -9.51 -7.30 -8.78
CA GLN A 226 -10.32 -7.94 -9.81
C GLN A 226 -9.76 -9.32 -10.20
N LYS A 227 -8.56 -9.64 -9.74
CA LYS A 227 -7.87 -10.90 -10.05
C LYS A 227 -8.51 -12.07 -9.31
N SER A 228 -9.06 -13.03 -10.03
CA SER A 228 -9.46 -14.33 -9.49
C SER A 228 -8.25 -15.23 -9.25
N LEU A 229 -8.26 -15.99 -8.16
CA LEU A 229 -7.21 -16.96 -7.84
C LEU A 229 -7.48 -18.33 -8.49
N GLY A 230 -8.70 -18.56 -8.96
CA GLY A 230 -9.12 -19.80 -9.64
C GLY A 230 -9.22 -21.04 -8.75
N ARG A 231 -8.29 -21.24 -7.80
CA ARG A 231 -8.25 -22.46 -6.97
C ARG A 231 -7.68 -22.21 -5.57
N ALA A 232 -8.01 -23.11 -4.64
CA ALA A 232 -7.58 -23.04 -3.23
C ALA A 232 -6.05 -23.08 -3.07
N GLY A 233 -5.34 -23.88 -3.88
CA GLY A 233 -3.89 -23.96 -3.87
C GLY A 233 -3.20 -22.63 -4.15
N ALA A 234 -3.76 -21.78 -5.04
CA ALA A 234 -3.22 -20.46 -5.32
C ALA A 234 -3.24 -19.53 -4.09
N LYS A 235 -4.25 -19.67 -3.22
CA LYS A 235 -4.32 -18.97 -1.93
C LYS A 235 -3.29 -19.50 -0.94
N ARG A 236 -3.08 -20.81 -0.94
CA ARG A 236 -2.07 -21.50 -0.11
C ARG A 236 -0.64 -21.07 -0.46
N TRP A 237 -0.30 -21.00 -1.75
CA TRP A 237 1.01 -20.51 -2.20
C TRP A 237 1.33 -19.10 -1.75
N ARG A 238 0.31 -18.28 -1.53
CA ARG A 238 0.47 -16.94 -0.96
C ARG A 238 0.65 -16.92 0.57
N GLY A 239 0.70 -18.09 1.21
CA GLY A 239 0.90 -18.22 2.65
C GLY A 239 -0.36 -18.10 3.49
N LYS A 240 -1.54 -18.22 2.87
CA LYS A 240 -2.83 -18.26 3.58
C LYS A 240 -3.27 -19.71 3.78
N ARG A 241 -3.36 -20.15 5.03
CA ARG A 241 -3.87 -21.47 5.40
C ARG A 241 -5.39 -21.47 5.50
N PRO A 242 -6.04 -22.66 5.40
CA PRO A 242 -7.47 -22.78 5.64
C PRO A 242 -7.87 -22.26 7.01
N VAL A 243 -9.08 -21.73 7.12
CA VAL A 243 -9.67 -21.30 8.39
C VAL A 243 -10.49 -22.45 8.95
N VAL A 244 -10.06 -23.03 10.07
CA VAL A 244 -10.79 -24.08 10.78
C VAL A 244 -11.75 -23.42 11.76
N ARG A 245 -13.00 -23.89 11.80
CA ARG A 245 -14.01 -23.41 12.73
C ARG A 245 -13.75 -23.98 14.13
N GLY A 246 -13.97 -23.18 15.18
CA GLY A 246 -13.78 -23.61 16.56
C GLY A 246 -14.64 -24.78 16.96
N VAL A 247 -15.85 -24.93 16.39
CA VAL A 247 -16.79 -26.05 16.69
C VAL A 247 -16.31 -27.41 16.19
N VAL A 248 -15.29 -27.47 15.34
CA VAL A 248 -14.71 -28.76 14.87
C VAL A 248 -13.36 -29.07 15.50
N MET A 249 -13.01 -28.33 16.55
CA MET A 249 -11.79 -28.53 17.33
C MET A 249 -12.12 -29.30 18.63
N ASN A 250 -11.07 -29.77 19.29
CA ASN A 250 -11.21 -30.37 20.62
C ASN A 250 -11.48 -29.28 21.69
N PRO A 251 -12.05 -29.65 22.85
CA PRO A 251 -12.35 -28.70 23.93
C PRO A 251 -11.10 -27.93 24.43
N VAL A 252 -9.93 -28.57 24.36
CA VAL A 252 -8.64 -27.98 24.75
C VAL A 252 -8.19 -26.86 23.82
N ASP A 253 -8.57 -26.95 22.53
CA ASP A 253 -8.09 -26.02 21.48
C ASP A 253 -9.00 -24.80 21.31
N HIS A 254 -10.28 -24.94 21.61
CA HIS A 254 -11.26 -23.88 21.45
C HIS A 254 -12.43 -23.99 22.42
N PRO A 255 -12.92 -22.85 22.97
CA PRO A 255 -14.11 -22.86 23.87
C PRO A 255 -15.40 -23.40 23.25
N HIS A 256 -15.46 -23.53 21.91
CA HIS A 256 -16.59 -24.12 21.18
C HIS A 256 -16.32 -25.56 20.75
N GLY A 257 -15.21 -26.16 21.18
CA GLY A 257 -14.83 -27.51 20.82
C GLY A 257 -15.55 -28.56 21.64
N GLY A 258 -15.51 -29.80 21.15
CA GLY A 258 -16.10 -30.97 21.81
C GLY A 258 -17.54 -31.28 21.40
N GLY A 259 -18.11 -32.28 22.02
CA GLY A 259 -19.41 -32.82 21.71
C GLY A 259 -19.40 -33.94 20.67
N GLU A 260 -20.54 -34.60 20.45
CA GLU A 260 -20.71 -35.57 19.38
C GLU A 260 -21.04 -34.90 18.05
N GLY A 261 -20.33 -35.29 17.01
CA GLY A 261 -20.52 -34.79 15.65
C GLY A 261 -20.36 -33.26 15.58
N ARG A 262 -21.37 -32.58 15.04
CA ARG A 262 -21.40 -31.11 14.94
C ARG A 262 -22.24 -30.52 16.06
N ALA A 263 -21.63 -30.29 17.22
CA ALA A 263 -22.30 -29.65 18.34
C ALA A 263 -22.49 -28.11 18.10
N PRO A 264 -23.54 -27.50 18.68
CA PRO A 264 -23.71 -26.06 18.70
C PRO A 264 -22.66 -25.38 19.59
N ILE A 265 -22.56 -24.04 19.53
CA ILE A 265 -21.59 -23.26 20.31
C ILE A 265 -21.72 -23.47 21.81
N GLY A 266 -22.93 -23.79 22.32
CA GLY A 266 -23.18 -24.12 23.72
C GLY A 266 -23.00 -22.99 24.73
N ARG A 267 -22.77 -21.75 24.28
CA ARG A 267 -22.52 -20.58 25.12
C ARG A 267 -23.45 -19.42 24.74
N LYS A 268 -23.75 -18.57 25.72
CA LYS A 268 -24.59 -17.36 25.50
C LYS A 268 -24.06 -16.43 24.39
N LYS A 269 -22.74 -16.37 24.20
CA LYS A 269 -22.09 -15.56 23.18
C LYS A 269 -20.96 -16.32 22.54
N PRO A 270 -20.72 -16.12 21.22
CA PRO A 270 -19.54 -16.69 20.54
C PRO A 270 -18.25 -16.14 21.16
N SER A 271 -17.26 -16.99 21.34
CA SER A 271 -15.98 -16.67 21.95
C SER A 271 -14.84 -16.87 20.96
N THR A 272 -13.75 -16.14 21.16
CA THR A 272 -12.49 -16.34 20.48
C THR A 272 -11.74 -17.56 21.04
N PRO A 273 -10.67 -18.09 20.38
CA PRO A 273 -9.86 -19.18 20.95
C PRO A 273 -9.31 -18.89 22.34
N TRP A 274 -9.16 -17.63 22.71
CA TRP A 274 -8.68 -17.20 24.04
C TRP A 274 -9.82 -16.93 25.06
N GLY A 275 -11.05 -17.30 24.74
CA GLY A 275 -12.20 -17.14 25.65
C GLY A 275 -12.82 -15.73 25.68
N TYR A 276 -12.34 -14.78 24.91
CA TYR A 276 -12.93 -13.44 24.85
C TYR A 276 -14.17 -13.41 23.93
N PRO A 277 -15.14 -12.49 24.18
CA PRO A 277 -16.25 -12.29 23.26
C PRO A 277 -15.78 -11.99 21.83
N ALA A 278 -16.30 -12.72 20.85
CA ALA A 278 -15.90 -12.58 19.44
C ALA A 278 -16.50 -11.33 18.79
N LEU A 279 -17.66 -10.86 19.25
CA LEU A 279 -18.40 -9.74 18.69
C LEU A 279 -18.50 -8.58 19.70
N GLY A 280 -18.60 -7.36 19.18
CA GLY A 280 -18.84 -6.14 19.97
C GLY A 280 -17.65 -5.60 20.75
N ARG A 281 -16.51 -6.29 20.80
CA ARG A 281 -15.32 -5.79 21.50
C ARG A 281 -14.51 -4.88 20.59
N ARG A 282 -14.18 -3.69 21.09
CA ARG A 282 -13.27 -2.78 20.40
C ARG A 282 -11.87 -3.37 20.36
N THR A 283 -11.28 -3.44 19.16
CA THR A 283 -9.88 -3.87 18.95
C THR A 283 -8.89 -2.74 19.15
N ARG A 284 -9.29 -1.49 18.89
CA ARG A 284 -8.45 -0.30 19.08
C ARG A 284 -8.30 0.03 20.57
N LYS A 285 -7.07 0.20 21.02
CA LYS A 285 -6.79 0.68 22.40
C LYS A 285 -7.41 2.05 22.61
N ARG A 286 -7.94 2.29 23.83
CA ARG A 286 -8.40 3.61 24.27
C ARG A 286 -7.19 4.57 24.43
N LYS A 287 -7.40 5.86 24.30
CA LYS A 287 -6.39 6.93 24.50
C LYS A 287 -5.12 6.70 23.67
N LYS A 288 -5.29 6.41 22.39
CA LYS A 288 -4.16 6.31 21.46
C LYS A 288 -3.72 7.72 21.05
N TYR A 289 -2.39 7.97 20.96
CA TYR A 289 -1.83 9.27 20.60
C TYR A 289 -2.43 9.88 19.31
N SER A 290 -2.85 9.02 18.39
CA SER A 290 -3.45 9.44 17.11
C SER A 290 -4.94 9.80 17.20
N ASP A 291 -5.58 9.72 18.37
CA ASP A 291 -7.02 10.03 18.48
C ASP A 291 -7.28 11.52 18.26
N ASN A 292 -6.38 12.39 18.74
CA ASN A 292 -6.46 13.84 18.55
C ASN A 292 -6.20 14.29 17.10
N LEU A 293 -5.62 13.42 16.27
CA LEU A 293 -5.31 13.71 14.87
C LEU A 293 -6.41 13.24 13.92
N ILE A 294 -7.40 12.51 14.38
CA ILE A 294 -8.50 11.96 13.58
C ILE A 294 -9.70 12.88 13.70
N LEU A 295 -10.02 13.62 12.63
CA LEU A 295 -11.19 14.48 12.57
C LEU A 295 -12.46 13.67 12.31
N ARG A 296 -12.39 12.72 11.39
CA ARG A 296 -13.54 11.87 11.04
C ARG A 296 -13.07 10.43 10.86
N ARG A 297 -13.68 9.51 11.59
CA ARG A 297 -13.47 8.07 11.39
C ARG A 297 -14.17 7.60 10.14
N ARG A 298 -13.74 6.44 9.62
CA ARG A 298 -14.47 5.77 8.55
C ARG A 298 -15.91 5.52 8.99
N SER A 299 -16.87 5.82 8.13
CA SER A 299 -18.25 5.36 8.33
C SER A 299 -18.27 3.83 8.34
N GLN A 300 -19.01 3.28 9.27
CA GLN A 300 -19.29 1.83 9.30
C GLN A 300 -20.30 1.51 8.22
#